data_b69dab816ba6b7a8f1efa754e4a965ec
#
_entry.id   b69dab816ba6b7a8f1efa754e4a965ec
#
_cell.length_a   1.000
_cell.length_b   1.000
_cell.length_c   1.000
_cell.angle_alpha   90.00
_cell.angle_beta   90.00
_cell.angle_gamma   90.00
#
_symmetry.space_group_name_H-M   'P 1'
#
loop_
_entity.id
_entity.type
_entity.pdbx_description
1 polymer ?
#
loop_
_entity_poly.entity_id
_entity_poly.type
_entity_poly.pdbx_seq_one_letter_code
_entity_poly.pdbx_strand_id
1 'polypeptide(L)'
;MKKHLLCAAIATIFSGHFAFAEEAKPENELSFNIAGVSDYRYRGISQTRLKPALQGGADYVNNPSGFYAGTWLSSIKWTKDSGGSGDVEVDLYAGKKGEIVTDVSYDVGVLSYVYPSNGLGKILGFSDANTTEVYGQVGYGPAYIKYSHSVTNLFGFVDSKNSGYLDLGANFEVAPGYTLGLHYGHQSIKNNSAYAYDDWKIGITKEFFGVTFGLAAVGTNADKALWTTSAANGGKFLGKSGVVLSAVKTF
;
A
#
# COMPACT_ATOMS: atom_id res chain seq x y z
N MET A 1 18.85 -18.04 -15.28
CA MET A 1 17.95 -16.91 -15.59
C MET A 1 17.70 -16.18 -14.29
N LYS A 2 18.16 -14.97 -14.19
CA LYS A 2 18.30 -14.21 -12.94
C LYS A 2 17.05 -13.40 -12.66
N LYS A 3 16.60 -13.40 -11.44
CA LYS A 3 15.34 -12.80 -11.03
C LYS A 3 15.65 -11.56 -10.19
N HIS A 4 15.26 -10.40 -10.67
CA HIS A 4 15.38 -9.15 -9.96
C HIS A 4 14.15 -8.98 -9.07
N LEU A 5 14.34 -8.91 -7.76
CA LEU A 5 13.29 -8.53 -6.81
C LEU A 5 13.36 -7.03 -6.57
N LEU A 6 12.35 -6.35 -7.04
CA LEU A 6 12.18 -4.92 -6.81
C LEU A 6 11.07 -4.66 -5.79
N CYS A 7 11.36 -3.85 -4.79
CA CYS A 7 10.38 -3.43 -3.81
C CYS A 7 9.57 -2.25 -4.34
N ALA A 8 8.36 -2.48 -4.82
CA ALA A 8 7.38 -1.41 -4.99
C ALA A 8 6.79 -1.06 -3.62
N ALA A 9 6.93 0.20 -3.21
CA ALA A 9 6.61 0.66 -1.85
C ALA A 9 5.10 0.70 -1.52
N ILE A 10 4.22 0.34 -2.43
CA ILE A 10 2.77 0.57 -2.27
C ILE A 10 1.92 -0.69 -2.30
N ALA A 11 2.29 -1.67 -3.06
CA ALA A 11 1.71 -2.99 -2.84
C ALA A 11 2.54 -3.66 -1.75
N THR A 12 1.99 -3.90 -0.57
CA THR A 12 2.57 -4.80 0.42
C THR A 12 2.65 -6.21 -0.16
N ILE A 13 3.41 -6.35 -1.24
CA ILE A 13 3.76 -7.61 -1.85
C ILE A 13 5.14 -7.93 -1.31
N PHE A 14 5.18 -8.97 -0.57
CA PHE A 14 6.32 -9.52 0.16
C PHE A 14 7.57 -9.62 -0.73
N SER A 15 8.62 -8.93 -0.39
CA SER A 15 9.96 -9.17 -0.95
C SER A 15 10.86 -9.78 0.11
N GLY A 16 11.09 -11.07 0.01
CA GLY A 16 12.10 -11.76 0.79
C GLY A 16 13.48 -11.56 0.17
N HIS A 17 14.49 -11.28 0.98
CA HIS A 17 15.88 -11.24 0.53
C HIS A 17 16.47 -12.65 0.61
N PHE A 18 17.06 -13.10 -0.49
CA PHE A 18 17.84 -14.34 -0.53
C PHE A 18 19.32 -14.01 -0.70
N ALA A 19 20.17 -14.64 0.10
CA ALA A 19 21.60 -14.60 -0.07
C ALA A 19 22.01 -15.59 -1.19
N PHE A 20 22.16 -15.09 -2.41
CA PHE A 20 22.89 -15.74 -3.48
C PHE A 20 24.02 -14.82 -3.92
N ALA A 21 25.11 -15.37 -4.49
CA ALA A 21 26.21 -14.60 -5.03
C ALA A 21 25.67 -13.46 -5.91
N GLU A 22 25.84 -12.24 -5.44
CA GLU A 22 25.21 -11.03 -5.97
C GLU A 22 25.93 -10.64 -7.26
N GLU A 23 25.27 -10.75 -8.41
CA GLU A 23 25.67 -9.97 -9.57
C GLU A 23 25.51 -8.49 -9.23
N ALA A 24 26.51 -7.68 -9.60
CA ALA A 24 26.45 -6.23 -9.39
C ALA A 24 25.14 -5.68 -9.98
N LYS A 25 24.32 -5.07 -9.11
CA LYS A 25 23.10 -4.39 -9.56
C LYS A 25 23.49 -3.24 -10.49
N PRO A 26 22.73 -2.98 -11.55
CA PRO A 26 22.97 -1.81 -12.39
C PRO A 26 22.92 -0.54 -11.54
N GLU A 27 23.72 0.45 -11.87
CA GLU A 27 23.73 1.74 -11.15
C GLU A 27 22.34 2.36 -11.11
N ASN A 28 21.64 2.31 -12.23
CA ASN A 28 20.29 2.84 -12.39
C ASN A 28 19.38 1.70 -12.85
N GLU A 29 18.26 1.54 -12.20
CA GLU A 29 17.29 0.50 -12.50
C GLU A 29 15.91 1.14 -12.71
N LEU A 30 15.27 0.79 -13.83
CA LEU A 30 13.90 1.17 -14.15
C LEU A 30 13.08 -0.11 -14.32
N SER A 31 11.96 -0.19 -13.64
CA SER A 31 11.04 -1.32 -13.75
C SER A 31 9.61 -0.87 -13.90
N PHE A 32 8.79 -1.76 -14.44
CA PHE A 32 7.35 -1.56 -14.62
C PHE A 32 6.63 -2.76 -14.02
N ASN A 33 5.43 -2.54 -13.53
CA ASN A 33 4.58 -3.63 -13.07
C ASN A 33 3.14 -3.45 -13.53
N ILE A 34 2.44 -4.59 -13.62
CA ILE A 34 0.99 -4.65 -13.79
C ILE A 34 0.44 -5.69 -12.83
N ALA A 35 -0.71 -5.41 -12.22
CA ALA A 35 -1.34 -6.31 -11.27
C ALA A 35 -2.85 -6.35 -11.44
N GLY A 36 -3.43 -7.52 -11.15
CA GLY A 36 -4.85 -7.69 -10.91
C GLY A 36 -5.08 -8.19 -9.49
N VAL A 37 -6.02 -7.59 -8.78
CA VAL A 37 -6.41 -8.01 -7.43
C VAL A 37 -7.92 -8.23 -7.37
N SER A 38 -8.36 -9.22 -6.60
CA SER A 38 -9.81 -9.51 -6.45
C SER A 38 -10.54 -8.43 -5.63
N ASP A 39 -9.81 -7.67 -4.81
CA ASP A 39 -10.30 -6.54 -4.02
C ASP A 39 -9.09 -5.68 -3.62
N TYR A 40 -9.08 -4.41 -3.99
CA TYR A 40 -8.01 -3.51 -3.58
C TYR A 40 -8.22 -3.09 -2.13
N ARG A 41 -7.33 -3.52 -1.24
CA ARG A 41 -7.30 -3.17 0.18
C ARG A 41 -6.16 -2.21 0.47
N TYR A 42 -6.50 -1.02 0.93
CA TYR A 42 -5.55 -0.07 1.47
C TYR A 42 -5.77 0.04 2.99
N ARG A 43 -4.74 -0.27 3.79
CA ARG A 43 -4.84 -0.35 5.27
C ARG A 43 -6.10 -1.13 5.70
N GLY A 44 -6.33 -2.30 5.11
CA GLY A 44 -7.48 -3.17 5.38
C GLY A 44 -8.83 -2.75 4.77
N ILE A 45 -9.02 -1.48 4.39
CA ILE A 45 -10.27 -0.94 3.83
C ILE A 45 -10.32 -1.13 2.32
N SER A 46 -11.44 -1.68 1.82
CA SER A 46 -11.66 -1.86 0.38
C SER A 46 -11.82 -0.53 -0.35
N GLN A 47 -11.00 -0.31 -1.35
CA GLN A 47 -11.05 0.86 -2.22
C GLN A 47 -11.99 0.66 -3.42
N THR A 48 -12.42 -0.59 -3.68
CA THR A 48 -13.17 -1.01 -4.87
C THR A 48 -14.52 -1.64 -4.57
N ARG A 49 -15.11 -1.39 -3.39
CA ARG A 49 -16.38 -2.01 -2.94
C ARG A 49 -16.35 -3.53 -2.92
N LEU A 50 -15.25 -4.14 -2.48
CA LEU A 50 -15.03 -5.59 -2.47
C LEU A 50 -15.08 -6.22 -3.88
N LYS A 51 -14.57 -5.52 -4.89
CA LYS A 51 -14.53 -5.96 -6.29
C LYS A 51 -13.13 -5.84 -6.86
N PRO A 52 -12.84 -6.51 -7.99
CA PRO A 52 -11.53 -6.47 -8.61
C PRO A 52 -11.04 -5.08 -8.98
N ALA A 53 -9.72 -4.91 -8.91
CA ALA A 53 -8.99 -3.76 -9.40
C ALA A 53 -7.89 -4.16 -10.38
N LEU A 54 -7.63 -3.27 -11.34
CA LEU A 54 -6.44 -3.27 -12.16
C LEU A 54 -5.48 -2.22 -11.62
N GLN A 55 -4.20 -2.59 -11.52
CA GLN A 55 -3.14 -1.78 -10.93
C GLN A 55 -1.89 -1.84 -11.79
N GLY A 56 -1.02 -0.84 -11.65
CA GLY A 56 0.26 -0.83 -12.35
C GLY A 56 1.14 0.30 -11.88
N GLY A 57 2.43 0.24 -12.18
CA GLY A 57 3.37 1.25 -11.74
C GLY A 57 4.68 1.24 -12.49
N ALA A 58 5.50 2.24 -12.20
CA ALA A 58 6.86 2.36 -12.68
C ALA A 58 7.75 2.85 -11.54
N ASP A 59 8.92 2.24 -11.40
CA ASP A 59 9.88 2.51 -10.34
C ASP A 59 11.25 2.79 -10.94
N TYR A 60 11.91 3.82 -10.44
CA TYR A 60 13.32 4.11 -10.68
C TYR A 60 14.09 4.00 -9.38
N VAL A 61 15.26 3.36 -9.42
CA VAL A 61 16.17 3.23 -8.28
C VAL A 61 17.60 3.54 -8.75
N ASN A 62 18.28 4.43 -8.03
CA ASN A 62 19.73 4.57 -8.12
C ASN A 62 20.36 3.74 -7.00
N ASN A 63 20.89 2.58 -7.36
CA ASN A 63 21.38 1.59 -6.41
C ASN A 63 22.57 2.07 -5.54
N PRO A 64 23.56 2.84 -6.04
CA PRO A 64 24.66 3.33 -5.22
C PRO A 64 24.24 4.30 -4.12
N SER A 65 23.26 5.17 -4.39
CA SER A 65 22.81 6.18 -3.43
C SER A 65 21.64 5.73 -2.58
N GLY A 66 20.91 4.70 -3.03
CA GLY A 66 19.67 4.24 -2.44
C GLY A 66 18.47 5.16 -2.70
N PHE A 67 18.60 6.22 -3.51
CA PHE A 67 17.49 7.06 -3.93
C PHE A 67 16.56 6.32 -4.88
N TYR A 68 15.27 6.52 -4.71
CA TYR A 68 14.24 6.00 -5.60
C TYR A 68 13.12 7.01 -5.81
N ALA A 69 12.42 6.87 -6.93
CA ALA A 69 11.16 7.56 -7.21
C ALA A 69 10.28 6.64 -8.05
N GLY A 70 8.97 6.82 -7.94
CA GLY A 70 8.05 6.01 -8.72
C GLY A 70 6.64 6.58 -8.76
N THR A 71 5.82 5.88 -9.52
CA THR A 71 4.38 6.12 -9.60
C THR A 71 3.65 4.78 -9.60
N TRP A 72 2.47 4.78 -8.99
CA TRP A 72 1.58 3.64 -9.01
C TRP A 72 0.15 4.10 -9.27
N LEU A 73 -0.63 3.27 -9.91
CA LEU A 73 -1.99 3.57 -10.32
C LEU A 73 -2.91 2.43 -9.96
N SER A 74 -4.15 2.75 -9.59
CA SER A 74 -5.21 1.75 -9.38
C SER A 74 -6.58 2.27 -9.78
N SER A 75 -7.41 1.36 -10.25
CA SER A 75 -8.84 1.62 -10.31
C SER A 75 -9.43 1.61 -8.89
N ILE A 76 -10.32 2.57 -8.59
CA ILE A 76 -10.97 2.73 -7.28
C ILE A 76 -12.46 3.03 -7.42
N LYS A 77 -13.19 3.02 -6.29
CA LYS A 77 -14.60 3.44 -6.21
C LYS A 77 -14.91 4.33 -5.01
N TRP A 78 -14.04 4.37 -3.99
CA TRP A 78 -14.32 5.02 -2.73
C TRP A 78 -14.62 6.52 -2.84
N THR A 79 -13.98 7.25 -3.76
CA THR A 79 -14.25 8.68 -4.02
C THR A 79 -15.70 8.90 -4.45
N LYS A 80 -16.22 8.03 -5.34
CA LYS A 80 -17.63 8.02 -5.75
C LYS A 80 -18.56 7.57 -4.62
N ASP A 81 -18.12 6.64 -3.76
CA ASP A 81 -18.87 6.18 -2.60
C ASP A 81 -19.09 7.29 -1.58
N SER A 82 -18.14 8.19 -1.46
CA SER A 82 -18.20 9.39 -0.62
C SER A 82 -18.96 10.56 -1.26
N GLY A 83 -19.56 10.36 -2.44
CA GLY A 83 -20.34 11.38 -3.16
C GLY A 83 -19.55 12.22 -4.14
N GLY A 84 -18.26 12.01 -4.24
CA GLY A 84 -17.38 12.68 -5.23
C GLY A 84 -17.42 12.04 -6.61
N SER A 85 -16.31 12.15 -7.32
CA SER A 85 -16.12 11.61 -8.67
C SER A 85 -14.72 11.00 -8.79
N GLY A 86 -14.33 10.64 -10.02
CA GLY A 86 -13.08 9.93 -10.26
C GLY A 86 -13.18 8.42 -9.91
N ASP A 87 -12.34 7.64 -10.53
CA ASP A 87 -12.24 6.19 -10.32
C ASP A 87 -10.82 5.67 -10.52
N VAL A 88 -9.86 6.59 -10.41
CA VAL A 88 -8.43 6.29 -10.48
C VAL A 88 -7.72 6.94 -9.30
N GLU A 89 -6.80 6.19 -8.70
CA GLU A 89 -5.78 6.64 -7.77
C GLU A 89 -4.46 6.69 -8.50
N VAL A 90 -3.70 7.76 -8.30
CA VAL A 90 -2.34 7.94 -8.80
C VAL A 90 -1.46 8.30 -7.62
N ASP A 91 -0.50 7.45 -7.33
CA ASP A 91 0.46 7.66 -6.27
C ASP A 91 1.80 8.10 -6.86
N LEU A 92 2.37 9.13 -6.28
CA LEU A 92 3.70 9.64 -6.61
C LEU A 92 4.56 9.58 -5.37
N TYR A 93 5.71 8.91 -5.46
CA TYR A 93 6.58 8.73 -4.31
C TYR A 93 8.05 8.89 -4.66
N ALA A 94 8.81 9.31 -3.65
CA ALA A 94 10.25 9.35 -3.72
C ALA A 94 10.82 9.16 -2.31
N GLY A 95 12.04 8.62 -2.24
CA GLY A 95 12.68 8.37 -0.95
C GLY A 95 14.12 7.92 -1.08
N LYS A 96 14.66 7.53 0.05
CA LYS A 96 15.98 6.95 0.19
C LYS A 96 15.92 5.75 1.12
N LYS A 97 16.47 4.63 0.69
CA LYS A 97 16.60 3.39 1.45
C LYS A 97 18.03 2.90 1.49
N GLY A 98 18.36 2.11 2.50
CA GLY A 98 19.69 1.54 2.63
C GLY A 98 19.82 0.69 3.88
N GLU A 99 21.05 0.26 4.16
CA GLU A 99 21.41 -0.39 5.42
C GLU A 99 22.11 0.58 6.37
N ILE A 100 21.81 0.47 7.65
CA ILE A 100 22.50 1.20 8.75
C ILE A 100 23.68 0.35 9.24
N VAL A 101 23.42 -0.92 9.50
CA VAL A 101 24.37 -1.98 9.83
C VAL A 101 23.79 -3.29 9.31
N THR A 102 24.56 -4.37 9.34
CA THR A 102 24.12 -5.72 8.89
C THR A 102 22.74 -6.05 9.48
N ASP A 103 21.83 -6.50 8.63
CA ASP A 103 20.43 -6.86 8.93
C ASP A 103 19.53 -5.71 9.41
N VAL A 104 20.04 -4.46 9.53
CA VAL A 104 19.24 -3.29 9.90
C VAL A 104 19.11 -2.35 8.71
N SER A 105 17.93 -2.29 8.14
CA SER A 105 17.60 -1.42 7.00
C SER A 105 16.82 -0.17 7.42
N TYR A 106 16.86 0.84 6.57
CA TYR A 106 16.00 2.03 6.69
C TYR A 106 15.35 2.37 5.34
N ASP A 107 14.20 3.02 5.40
CA ASP A 107 13.54 3.64 4.26
C ASP A 107 12.82 4.92 4.74
N VAL A 108 13.13 6.05 4.11
CA VAL A 108 12.50 7.34 4.41
C VAL A 108 12.04 7.99 3.12
N GLY A 109 10.85 8.55 3.10
CA GLY A 109 10.33 9.11 1.87
C GLY A 109 9.07 9.94 2.04
N VAL A 110 8.55 10.35 0.89
CA VAL A 110 7.30 11.06 0.72
C VAL A 110 6.42 10.29 -0.26
N LEU A 111 5.13 10.29 0.00
CA LEU A 111 4.11 9.67 -0.84
C LEU A 111 2.92 10.62 -0.96
N SER A 112 2.52 10.93 -2.19
CA SER A 112 1.34 11.71 -2.50
C SER A 112 0.32 10.84 -3.23
N TYR A 113 -0.83 10.66 -2.60
CA TYR A 113 -2.01 10.05 -3.19
C TYR A 113 -2.81 11.12 -3.91
N VAL A 114 -2.98 10.97 -5.21
CA VAL A 114 -3.70 11.90 -6.06
C VAL A 114 -4.92 11.21 -6.66
N TYR A 115 -6.07 11.83 -6.47
CA TYR A 115 -7.35 11.34 -6.98
C TYR A 115 -7.87 12.31 -8.03
N PRO A 116 -7.52 12.14 -9.32
CA PRO A 116 -7.89 13.07 -10.36
C PRO A 116 -9.41 13.26 -10.44
N SER A 117 -9.83 14.52 -10.46
CA SER A 117 -11.26 14.90 -10.56
C SER A 117 -12.14 14.34 -9.43
N ASN A 118 -11.62 14.11 -8.23
CA ASN A 118 -12.37 13.53 -7.10
C ASN A 118 -13.55 14.39 -6.65
N GLY A 119 -13.40 15.72 -6.67
CA GLY A 119 -14.47 16.68 -6.34
C GLY A 119 -14.94 16.65 -4.88
N LEU A 120 -14.34 15.88 -3.98
CA LEU A 120 -14.75 15.74 -2.58
C LEU A 120 -14.73 17.08 -1.82
N GLY A 121 -13.71 17.90 -2.03
CA GLY A 121 -13.61 19.21 -1.39
C GLY A 121 -14.74 20.20 -1.73
N LYS A 122 -15.64 19.86 -2.67
CA LYS A 122 -16.86 20.63 -2.98
C LYS A 122 -18.09 20.11 -2.24
N ILE A 123 -17.97 19.02 -1.50
CA ILE A 123 -19.06 18.35 -0.79
C ILE A 123 -18.99 18.77 0.69
N LEU A 124 -20.12 19.19 1.24
CA LEU A 124 -20.20 19.60 2.64
C LEU A 124 -19.75 18.45 3.57
N GLY A 125 -18.84 18.75 4.47
CA GLY A 125 -18.30 17.78 5.42
C GLY A 125 -17.07 17.02 4.93
N PHE A 126 -16.58 17.30 3.70
CA PHE A 126 -15.36 16.73 3.18
C PHE A 126 -14.29 17.79 2.85
N SER A 127 -13.05 17.40 2.95
CA SER A 127 -11.88 18.08 2.38
C SER A 127 -11.53 17.46 1.02
N ASP A 128 -10.52 17.99 0.33
CA ASP A 128 -9.96 17.34 -0.85
C ASP A 128 -9.42 15.94 -0.50
N ALA A 129 -9.64 14.97 -1.37
CA ALA A 129 -9.19 13.60 -1.16
C ALA A 129 -7.67 13.43 -1.25
N ASN A 130 -6.99 14.31 -2.00
CA ASN A 130 -5.55 14.22 -2.19
C ASN A 130 -4.82 14.31 -0.85
N THR A 131 -3.88 13.40 -0.66
CA THR A 131 -3.18 13.24 0.61
C THR A 131 -1.69 13.13 0.35
N THR A 132 -0.89 13.82 1.17
CA THR A 132 0.57 13.65 1.16
C THR A 132 1.03 13.21 2.54
N GLU A 133 1.84 12.16 2.57
CA GLU A 133 2.45 11.61 3.77
C GLU A 133 3.98 11.63 3.64
N VAL A 134 4.66 11.87 4.75
CA VAL A 134 6.07 11.55 4.92
C VAL A 134 6.15 10.28 5.75
N TYR A 135 7.13 9.42 5.49
CA TYR A 135 7.26 8.18 6.22
C TYR A 135 8.69 7.83 6.56
N GLY A 136 8.83 7.01 7.59
CA GLY A 136 10.08 6.38 7.98
C GLY A 136 9.84 4.93 8.38
N GLN A 137 10.74 4.05 7.94
CA GLN A 137 10.73 2.63 8.24
C GLN A 137 12.11 2.20 8.74
N VAL A 138 12.11 1.29 9.69
CA VAL A 138 13.29 0.53 10.11
C VAL A 138 12.96 -0.96 9.98
N GLY A 139 13.86 -1.72 9.36
CA GLY A 139 13.77 -3.17 9.24
C GLY A 139 14.86 -3.86 10.04
N TYR A 140 14.55 -5.06 10.57
CA TYR A 140 15.52 -5.97 11.16
C TYR A 140 15.23 -7.40 10.70
N GLY A 141 16.14 -7.96 9.93
CA GLY A 141 15.90 -9.28 9.32
C GLY A 141 14.59 -9.30 8.51
N PRO A 142 13.66 -10.22 8.82
CA PRO A 142 12.40 -10.32 8.11
C PRO A 142 11.32 -9.31 8.55
N ALA A 143 11.52 -8.58 9.65
CA ALA A 143 10.52 -7.72 10.27
C ALA A 143 10.79 -6.23 10.01
N TYR A 144 9.74 -5.41 10.05
CA TYR A 144 9.85 -3.97 9.97
C TYR A 144 8.80 -3.26 10.83
N ILE A 145 9.12 -2.00 11.17
CA ILE A 145 8.20 -1.00 11.67
C ILE A 145 8.25 0.22 10.75
N LYS A 146 7.08 0.70 10.33
CA LYS A 146 6.93 1.92 9.52
C LYS A 146 5.92 2.85 10.16
N TYR A 147 6.22 4.15 10.12
CA TYR A 147 5.28 5.18 10.49
C TYR A 147 5.10 6.17 9.35
N SER A 148 3.84 6.39 8.96
CA SER A 148 3.45 7.37 7.96
C SER A 148 2.71 8.52 8.64
N HIS A 149 3.09 9.76 8.32
CA HIS A 149 2.53 10.98 8.89
C HIS A 149 1.96 11.86 7.80
N SER A 150 0.67 12.15 7.87
CA SER A 150 -0.01 13.01 6.92
C SER A 150 0.36 14.47 7.13
N VAL A 151 0.94 15.11 6.12
CA VAL A 151 1.27 16.54 6.12
C VAL A 151 0.18 17.41 5.50
N THR A 152 -0.85 16.77 4.95
CA THR A 152 -2.10 17.38 4.47
C THR A 152 -3.29 16.80 5.24
N ASN A 153 -4.52 17.15 4.90
CA ASN A 153 -5.70 16.41 5.33
C ASN A 153 -5.66 14.99 4.79
N LEU A 154 -6.14 14.02 5.55
CA LEU A 154 -6.12 12.59 5.22
C LEU A 154 -7.39 12.20 4.48
N PHE A 155 -7.29 11.79 3.21
CA PHE A 155 -8.34 11.14 2.40
C PHE A 155 -9.73 11.79 2.51
N GLY A 156 -9.79 13.14 2.45
CA GLY A 156 -11.04 13.88 2.49
C GLY A 156 -11.61 14.16 3.88
N PHE A 157 -11.01 13.65 4.97
CA PHE A 157 -11.40 14.03 6.32
C PHE A 157 -11.05 15.49 6.62
N VAL A 158 -12.02 16.26 7.13
CA VAL A 158 -11.82 17.67 7.49
C VAL A 158 -10.90 17.78 8.72
N ASP A 159 -10.01 18.78 8.72
CA ASP A 159 -9.09 19.09 9.83
C ASP A 159 -8.24 17.89 10.29
N SER A 160 -7.95 16.98 9.39
CA SER A 160 -7.26 15.72 9.69
C SER A 160 -5.75 15.74 9.40
N LYS A 161 -5.17 16.89 9.08
CA LYS A 161 -3.70 17.05 9.01
C LYS A 161 -3.05 16.55 10.30
N ASN A 162 -1.89 15.90 10.20
CA ASN A 162 -1.17 15.22 11.28
C ASN A 162 -1.86 13.92 11.74
N SER A 163 -2.61 13.28 10.88
CA SER A 163 -2.99 11.87 11.04
C SER A 163 -1.79 10.95 10.88
N GLY A 164 -1.86 9.76 11.44
CA GLY A 164 -0.74 8.82 11.40
C GLY A 164 -1.17 7.39 11.15
N TYR A 165 -0.28 6.61 10.55
CA TYR A 165 -0.44 5.17 10.41
C TYR A 165 0.83 4.45 10.85
N LEU A 166 0.68 3.58 11.85
CA LEU A 166 1.72 2.66 12.30
C LEU A 166 1.53 1.33 11.59
N ASP A 167 2.61 0.80 11.02
CA ASP A 167 2.63 -0.44 10.25
C ASP A 167 3.73 -1.36 10.81
N LEU A 168 3.36 -2.53 11.21
CA LEU A 168 4.24 -3.60 11.66
C LEU A 168 4.11 -4.76 10.68
N GLY A 169 5.22 -5.27 10.18
CA GLY A 169 5.18 -6.39 9.27
C GLY A 169 6.38 -7.32 9.39
N ALA A 170 6.20 -8.53 8.86
CA ALA A 170 7.27 -9.50 8.74
C ALA A 170 7.02 -10.43 7.55
N ASN A 171 8.11 -10.84 6.86
CA ASN A 171 8.08 -11.70 5.69
C ASN A 171 9.05 -12.87 5.87
N PHE A 172 8.54 -14.08 5.77
CA PHE A 172 9.31 -15.30 5.97
C PHE A 172 9.25 -16.21 4.74
N GLU A 173 10.38 -16.65 4.23
CA GLU A 173 10.35 -17.78 3.31
C GLU A 173 10.06 -19.06 4.11
N VAL A 174 8.89 -19.63 3.88
CA VAL A 174 8.42 -20.83 4.60
C VAL A 174 8.66 -22.12 3.82
N ALA A 175 8.88 -22.03 2.52
CA ALA A 175 9.32 -23.10 1.64
C ALA A 175 9.92 -22.48 0.37
N PRO A 176 10.70 -23.20 -0.45
CA PRO A 176 11.35 -22.66 -1.64
C PRO A 176 10.38 -21.92 -2.55
N GLY A 177 10.56 -20.59 -2.62
CA GLY A 177 9.75 -19.66 -3.40
C GLY A 177 8.37 -19.35 -2.81
N TYR A 178 8.05 -19.78 -1.59
CA TYR A 178 6.84 -19.37 -0.87
C TYR A 178 7.19 -18.38 0.24
N THR A 179 6.61 -17.20 0.20
CA THR A 179 6.78 -16.18 1.22
C THR A 179 5.49 -16.02 2.02
N LEU A 180 5.56 -16.28 3.33
CA LEU A 180 4.51 -15.94 4.29
C LEU A 180 4.72 -14.50 4.74
N GLY A 181 3.70 -13.69 4.67
CA GLY A 181 3.73 -12.33 5.16
C GLY A 181 2.66 -12.06 6.20
N LEU A 182 3.08 -11.34 7.21
CA LEU A 182 2.27 -10.90 8.34
C LEU A 182 2.28 -9.38 8.39
N HIS A 183 1.12 -8.79 8.68
CA HIS A 183 0.97 -7.36 8.83
C HIS A 183 -0.06 -7.04 9.90
N TYR A 184 0.21 -6.00 10.70
CA TYR A 184 -0.71 -5.36 11.61
C TYR A 184 -0.49 -3.85 11.53
N GLY A 185 -1.57 -3.08 11.40
CA GLY A 185 -1.53 -1.63 11.30
C GLY A 185 -2.54 -0.93 12.21
N HIS A 186 -2.23 0.32 12.56
CA HIS A 186 -3.12 1.22 13.29
C HIS A 186 -3.25 2.57 12.58
N GLN A 187 -4.45 2.90 12.13
CA GLN A 187 -4.79 4.21 11.55
C GLN A 187 -5.37 5.13 12.61
N SER A 188 -4.66 6.20 12.92
CA SER A 188 -5.21 7.33 13.69
C SER A 188 -5.60 8.47 12.75
N ILE A 189 -6.79 9.08 12.97
CA ILE A 189 -7.27 10.19 12.16
C ILE A 189 -7.49 11.40 13.06
N LYS A 190 -6.63 12.40 12.92
CA LYS A 190 -6.65 13.62 13.73
C LYS A 190 -8.02 14.28 13.67
N ASN A 191 -8.55 14.70 14.83
CA ASN A 191 -9.88 15.30 15.01
C ASN A 191 -11.08 14.44 14.53
N ASN A 192 -10.84 13.20 14.07
CA ASN A 192 -11.84 12.26 13.56
C ASN A 192 -11.63 10.87 14.19
N SER A 193 -11.39 10.79 15.50
CA SER A 193 -10.99 9.55 16.19
C SER A 193 -12.01 8.41 16.10
N ALA A 194 -13.29 8.71 15.86
CA ALA A 194 -14.31 7.69 15.63
C ALA A 194 -14.04 6.83 14.38
N TYR A 195 -13.24 7.33 13.43
CA TYR A 195 -12.83 6.62 12.21
C TYR A 195 -11.49 5.90 12.35
N ALA A 196 -10.84 5.98 13.53
CA ALA A 196 -9.60 5.23 13.79
C ALA A 196 -9.89 3.73 13.83
N TYR A 197 -8.92 2.92 13.39
CA TYR A 197 -9.07 1.45 13.36
C TYR A 197 -7.72 0.76 13.28
N ASP A 198 -7.75 -0.54 13.57
CA ASP A 198 -6.66 -1.46 13.31
C ASP A 198 -6.98 -2.34 12.11
N ASP A 199 -5.94 -2.74 11.39
CA ASP A 199 -6.05 -3.72 10.33
C ASP A 199 -4.97 -4.79 10.42
N TRP A 200 -5.23 -5.92 9.79
CA TRP A 200 -4.30 -7.06 9.75
C TRP A 200 -4.37 -7.79 8.41
N LYS A 201 -3.26 -8.41 8.06
CA LYS A 201 -3.17 -9.28 6.90
C LYS A 201 -2.23 -10.46 7.19
N ILE A 202 -2.67 -11.65 6.77
CA ILE A 202 -1.85 -12.86 6.70
C ILE A 202 -1.95 -13.38 5.28
N GLY A 203 -0.83 -13.47 4.59
CA GLY A 203 -0.83 -13.87 3.19
C GLY A 203 0.35 -14.73 2.82
N ILE A 204 0.19 -15.48 1.74
CA ILE A 204 1.24 -16.26 1.12
C ILE A 204 1.37 -15.86 -0.34
N THR A 205 2.61 -15.75 -0.81
CA THR A 205 2.91 -15.48 -2.20
C THR A 205 3.82 -16.53 -2.79
N LYS A 206 3.70 -16.73 -4.10
CA LYS A 206 4.60 -17.57 -4.89
C LYS A 206 4.75 -16.99 -6.29
N GLU A 207 5.98 -16.96 -6.77
CA GLU A 207 6.23 -16.69 -8.19
C GLU A 207 6.08 -17.96 -9.02
N PHE A 208 5.33 -17.84 -10.11
CA PHE A 208 5.14 -18.89 -11.07
C PHE A 208 5.19 -18.29 -12.49
N PHE A 209 6.09 -18.78 -13.34
CA PHE A 209 6.33 -18.27 -14.70
C PHE A 209 6.55 -16.75 -14.79
N GLY A 210 7.25 -16.17 -13.79
CA GLY A 210 7.54 -14.75 -13.72
C GLY A 210 6.32 -13.89 -13.37
N VAL A 211 5.24 -14.50 -12.84
CA VAL A 211 4.09 -13.83 -12.23
C VAL A 211 4.06 -14.21 -10.76
N THR A 212 3.99 -13.22 -9.88
CA THR A 212 3.81 -13.44 -8.44
C THR A 212 2.31 -13.55 -8.15
N PHE A 213 1.88 -14.72 -7.69
CA PHE A 213 0.52 -14.96 -7.20
C PHE A 213 0.48 -14.81 -5.70
N GLY A 214 -0.59 -14.20 -5.19
CA GLY A 214 -0.82 -14.00 -3.76
C GLY A 214 -2.22 -14.44 -3.33
N LEU A 215 -2.28 -14.99 -2.11
CA LEU A 215 -3.51 -15.29 -1.39
C LEU A 215 -3.36 -14.70 0.02
N ALA A 216 -4.29 -13.83 0.43
CA ALA A 216 -4.23 -13.19 1.74
C ALA A 216 -5.60 -13.15 2.43
N ALA A 217 -5.63 -13.49 3.70
CA ALA A 217 -6.72 -13.13 4.60
C ALA A 217 -6.45 -11.71 5.15
N VAL A 218 -7.46 -10.87 5.12
CA VAL A 218 -7.40 -9.47 5.57
C VAL A 218 -8.61 -9.13 6.44
N GLY A 219 -8.43 -8.22 7.38
CA GLY A 219 -9.53 -7.75 8.20
C GLY A 219 -9.22 -6.46 8.95
N THR A 220 -10.28 -5.85 9.53
CA THR A 220 -10.18 -4.66 10.35
C THR A 220 -11.14 -4.72 11.52
N ASN A 221 -10.91 -3.87 12.55
CA ASN A 221 -11.89 -3.55 13.59
C ASN A 221 -12.63 -2.23 13.33
N ALA A 222 -12.55 -1.69 12.11
CA ALA A 222 -13.22 -0.45 11.72
C ALA A 222 -14.71 -0.48 12.04
N ASP A 223 -15.25 0.63 12.54
CA ASP A 223 -16.67 0.75 12.87
C ASP A 223 -17.54 0.54 11.62
N LYS A 224 -18.39 -0.48 11.66
CA LYS A 224 -19.24 -0.86 10.52
C LYS A 224 -20.19 0.26 10.10
N ALA A 225 -20.71 1.06 11.03
CA ALA A 225 -21.65 2.13 10.71
C ALA A 225 -20.94 3.26 9.93
N LEU A 226 -19.68 3.54 10.26
CA LEU A 226 -18.91 4.62 9.67
C LEU A 226 -18.23 4.22 8.33
N TRP A 227 -17.88 2.93 8.18
CA TRP A 227 -17.16 2.41 7.02
C TRP A 227 -18.05 1.59 6.06
N THR A 228 -19.38 1.82 6.09
CA THR A 228 -20.33 1.20 5.15
C THR A 228 -20.77 2.22 4.10
N THR A 229 -20.69 1.82 2.81
CA THR A 229 -21.19 2.66 1.72
C THR A 229 -22.69 2.93 1.86
N SER A 230 -23.19 4.01 1.24
CA SER A 230 -24.61 4.30 1.19
C SER A 230 -25.41 3.14 0.57
N ALA A 231 -26.71 3.10 0.83
CA ALA A 231 -27.62 2.10 0.22
C ALA A 231 -27.58 2.19 -1.31
N ALA A 232 -27.50 3.39 -1.89
CA ALA A 232 -27.35 3.60 -3.33
C ALA A 232 -26.08 2.98 -3.90
N ASN A 233 -25.02 2.87 -3.10
CA ASN A 233 -23.75 2.22 -3.43
C ASN A 233 -23.66 0.76 -2.95
N GLY A 234 -24.80 0.19 -2.56
CA GLY A 234 -24.99 -1.22 -2.22
C GLY A 234 -24.78 -1.59 -0.77
N GLY A 235 -24.67 -0.63 0.16
CA GLY A 235 -24.58 -0.87 1.60
C GLY A 235 -23.42 -1.81 2.00
N LYS A 236 -22.23 -1.64 1.41
CA LYS A 236 -21.09 -2.55 1.64
C LYS A 236 -20.23 -2.05 2.79
N PHE A 237 -19.99 -2.88 3.78
CA PHE A 237 -18.98 -2.63 4.81
C PHE A 237 -17.59 -2.85 4.22
N LEU A 238 -16.85 -1.77 4.03
CA LEU A 238 -15.56 -1.76 3.35
C LEU A 238 -14.42 -2.38 4.18
N GLY A 239 -14.55 -2.38 5.51
CA GLY A 239 -13.63 -3.01 6.47
C GLY A 239 -13.89 -4.50 6.70
N LYS A 240 -14.83 -5.13 5.96
CA LYS A 240 -15.19 -6.53 6.15
C LYS A 240 -13.98 -7.46 5.94
N SER A 241 -13.76 -8.38 6.87
CA SER A 241 -12.76 -9.44 6.71
C SER A 241 -13.06 -10.28 5.47
N GLY A 242 -12.02 -10.69 4.77
CA GLY A 242 -12.16 -11.46 3.54
C GLY A 242 -10.84 -12.03 3.05
N VAL A 243 -10.92 -12.69 1.91
CA VAL A 243 -9.76 -13.26 1.20
C VAL A 243 -9.53 -12.45 -0.06
N VAL A 244 -8.29 -12.08 -0.30
CA VAL A 244 -7.82 -11.35 -1.48
C VAL A 244 -6.89 -12.23 -2.28
N LEU A 245 -7.14 -12.34 -3.58
CA LEU A 245 -6.26 -12.93 -4.58
C LEU A 245 -5.56 -11.82 -5.35
N SER A 246 -4.29 -12.04 -5.66
CA SER A 246 -3.51 -11.12 -6.51
C SER A 246 -2.65 -11.86 -7.52
N ALA A 247 -2.39 -11.21 -8.63
CA ALA A 247 -1.40 -11.63 -9.62
C ALA A 247 -0.65 -10.38 -10.09
N VAL A 248 0.69 -10.42 -10.01
CA VAL A 248 1.58 -9.29 -10.33
C VAL A 248 2.66 -9.75 -11.29
N LYS A 249 2.85 -9.00 -12.37
CA LYS A 249 3.96 -9.16 -13.31
C LYS A 249 4.84 -7.93 -13.25
N THR A 250 6.14 -8.13 -13.04
CA THR A 250 7.18 -7.09 -13.14
C THR A 250 8.03 -7.32 -14.39
N PHE A 251 8.44 -6.22 -15.03
CA PHE A 251 9.23 -6.19 -16.26
C PHE A 251 10.51 -5.41 -16.06
#